data_9ab1fbe0d38435fda2a4f3cc54d0a526
#
_entry.id   9ab1fbe0d38435fda2a4f3cc54d0a526
#
_cell.length_a   1.000
_cell.length_b   1.000
_cell.length_c   1.000
_cell.angle_alpha   90.00
_cell.angle_beta   90.00
_cell.angle_gamma   90.00
#
_symmetry.space_group_name_H-M   'P 1'
#
loop_
_entity.id
_entity.type
_entity.pdbx_description
1 polymer ?
#
loop_
_entity_poly.entity_id
_entity_poly.type
_entity_poly.pdbx_seq_one_letter_code
_entity_poly.pdbx_strand_id
1 'polypeptide(L)'
;MAQTLNGKTALVTGAGRGIGRTIAERLAAAGATVAITYNASSAGAEEAVAAIEKAGGTVFALHADLSDAGSIPGLYDELDRELTERKGSSTLDILVNNAGNSGWGGLSDATPEAWDTMIAVHARAPFFMVQSALSRLSDGGRIINISSGLSTRPQPMVPIYSMAKAAINNLTHALAMELGPRGISVNAVAPGWTRTDMNAAVREDANTVKAIEADTAFGRFGETSDIAAVVAFLASDDARWVTGQVIEASGGYRL
;
A
#
# COMPACT_ATOMS: atom_id res chain seq x y z
N MET A 1 11.84 -5.01 18.64
CA MET A 1 11.30 -3.68 18.24
C MET A 1 10.33 -3.23 19.30
N ALA A 2 10.24 -1.93 19.59
CA ALA A 2 9.22 -1.42 20.49
C ALA A 2 7.84 -1.67 19.87
N GLN A 3 6.88 -2.15 20.66
CA GLN A 3 5.50 -2.40 20.22
C GLN A 3 4.72 -1.08 20.18
N THR A 4 5.07 -0.23 19.23
CA THR A 4 4.53 1.14 19.10
C THR A 4 3.09 1.20 18.59
N LEU A 5 2.55 0.07 18.10
CA LEU A 5 1.19 -0.06 17.57
C LEU A 5 0.30 -1.00 18.39
N ASN A 6 0.65 -1.24 19.66
CA ASN A 6 -0.15 -2.08 20.55
C ASN A 6 -1.60 -1.60 20.61
N GLY A 7 -2.54 -2.54 20.45
CA GLY A 7 -3.97 -2.28 20.47
C GLY A 7 -4.53 -1.64 19.20
N LYS A 8 -3.67 -1.20 18.26
CA LYS A 8 -4.09 -0.64 16.97
C LYS A 8 -4.57 -1.72 16.02
N THR A 9 -5.43 -1.31 15.10
CA THR A 9 -5.96 -2.15 14.01
C THR A 9 -5.53 -1.57 12.68
N ALA A 10 -4.97 -2.39 11.80
CA ALA A 10 -4.52 -1.99 10.47
C ALA A 10 -5.20 -2.84 9.38
N LEU A 11 -5.60 -2.20 8.28
CA LEU A 11 -6.02 -2.86 7.04
C LEU A 11 -4.97 -2.58 5.96
N VAL A 12 -4.38 -3.63 5.39
CA VAL A 12 -3.39 -3.52 4.30
C VAL A 12 -3.93 -4.22 3.06
N THR A 13 -4.17 -3.45 1.99
CA THR A 13 -4.72 -4.03 0.76
C THR A 13 -3.64 -4.67 -0.11
N GLY A 14 -3.96 -5.82 -0.73
CA GLY A 14 -3.04 -6.53 -1.62
C GLY A 14 -1.79 -7.05 -0.91
N ALA A 15 -1.95 -7.59 0.31
CA ALA A 15 -0.83 -7.94 1.19
C ALA A 15 -0.48 -9.44 1.21
N GLY A 16 -0.94 -10.23 0.24
CA GLY A 16 -0.52 -11.63 0.09
C GLY A 16 0.93 -11.80 -0.37
N ARG A 17 1.59 -10.76 -0.92
CA ARG A 17 2.97 -10.80 -1.42
C ARG A 17 3.61 -9.41 -1.46
N GLY A 18 4.92 -9.39 -1.80
CA GLY A 18 5.66 -8.18 -2.11
C GLY A 18 5.67 -7.14 -0.99
N ILE A 19 5.56 -5.86 -1.37
CA ILE A 19 5.59 -4.72 -0.44
C ILE A 19 4.47 -4.84 0.60
N GLY A 20 3.24 -5.17 0.18
CA GLY A 20 2.09 -5.27 1.08
C GLY A 20 2.28 -6.31 2.18
N ARG A 21 2.80 -7.50 1.84
CA ARG A 21 3.13 -8.56 2.81
C ARG A 21 4.14 -8.06 3.84
N THR A 22 5.23 -7.46 3.39
CA THR A 22 6.26 -6.96 4.31
C THR A 22 5.75 -5.80 5.19
N ILE A 23 4.84 -4.96 4.67
CA ILE A 23 4.15 -3.96 5.47
C ILE A 23 3.30 -4.64 6.56
N ALA A 24 2.49 -5.64 6.21
CA ALA A 24 1.66 -6.36 7.16
C ALA A 24 2.50 -7.04 8.26
N GLU A 25 3.58 -7.73 7.87
CA GLU A 25 4.55 -8.33 8.79
C GLU A 25 5.15 -7.28 9.75
N ARG A 26 5.52 -6.11 9.23
CA ARG A 26 6.12 -5.03 10.02
C ARG A 26 5.14 -4.40 11.00
N LEU A 27 3.89 -4.14 10.59
CA LEU A 27 2.85 -3.57 11.46
C LEU A 27 2.44 -4.57 12.56
N ALA A 28 2.30 -5.85 12.22
CA ALA A 28 2.04 -6.91 13.19
C ALA A 28 3.17 -7.05 14.21
N ALA A 29 4.43 -7.03 13.78
CA ALA A 29 5.60 -7.04 14.66
C ALA A 29 5.68 -5.81 15.58
N ALA A 30 5.05 -4.68 15.18
CA ALA A 30 4.91 -3.49 16.01
C ALA A 30 3.70 -3.57 16.97
N GLY A 31 2.93 -4.66 16.98
CA GLY A 31 1.84 -4.92 17.91
C GLY A 31 0.43 -4.65 17.38
N ALA A 32 0.28 -4.27 16.09
CA ALA A 32 -1.04 -4.10 15.50
C ALA A 32 -1.75 -5.43 15.22
N THR A 33 -3.08 -5.44 15.34
CA THR A 33 -3.92 -6.47 14.69
C THR A 33 -4.06 -6.09 13.23
N VAL A 34 -3.66 -6.97 12.31
CA VAL A 34 -3.59 -6.65 10.87
C VAL A 34 -4.62 -7.47 10.09
N ALA A 35 -5.51 -6.78 9.38
CA ALA A 35 -6.30 -7.38 8.31
C ALA A 35 -5.52 -7.21 7.00
N ILE A 36 -5.39 -8.26 6.21
CA ILE A 36 -4.82 -8.18 4.87
C ILE A 36 -5.87 -8.50 3.82
N THR A 37 -5.82 -7.84 2.65
CA THR A 37 -6.66 -8.29 1.54
C THR A 37 -5.85 -9.00 0.46
N TYR A 38 -6.50 -9.91 -0.23
CA TYR A 38 -5.98 -10.57 -1.43
C TYR A 38 -7.09 -10.71 -2.49
N ASN A 39 -6.71 -10.87 -3.76
CA ASN A 39 -7.65 -11.19 -4.84
C ASN A 39 -7.33 -12.61 -5.38
N ALA A 40 -6.43 -12.76 -6.34
CA ALA A 40 -6.21 -14.03 -7.03
C ALA A 40 -5.33 -15.03 -6.25
N SER A 41 -4.50 -14.60 -5.29
CA SER A 41 -3.55 -15.46 -4.60
C SER A 41 -3.96 -15.73 -3.15
N SER A 42 -4.87 -16.72 -2.95
CA SER A 42 -5.20 -17.21 -1.60
C SER A 42 -3.98 -17.85 -0.92
N ALA A 43 -3.21 -18.66 -1.65
CA ALA A 43 -2.00 -19.30 -1.11
C ALA A 43 -0.99 -18.27 -0.58
N GLY A 44 -0.77 -17.16 -1.30
CA GLY A 44 0.12 -16.09 -0.82
C GLY A 44 -0.41 -15.39 0.44
N ALA A 45 -1.73 -15.24 0.56
CA ALA A 45 -2.35 -14.69 1.77
C ALA A 45 -2.23 -15.65 2.96
N GLU A 46 -2.45 -16.95 2.74
CA GLU A 46 -2.28 -17.99 3.74
C GLU A 46 -0.82 -18.08 4.26
N GLU A 47 0.15 -18.00 3.35
CA GLU A 47 1.57 -17.93 3.71
C GLU A 47 1.91 -16.69 4.54
N ALA A 48 1.33 -15.52 4.17
CA ALA A 48 1.54 -14.28 4.92
C ALA A 48 0.95 -14.38 6.33
N VAL A 49 -0.27 -14.91 6.46
CA VAL A 49 -0.93 -15.17 7.75
C VAL A 49 -0.07 -16.11 8.60
N ALA A 50 0.31 -17.27 8.07
CA ALA A 50 1.12 -18.26 8.80
C ALA A 50 2.47 -17.68 9.26
N ALA A 51 3.13 -16.88 8.43
CA ALA A 51 4.39 -16.24 8.77
C ALA A 51 4.25 -15.21 9.92
N ILE A 52 3.21 -14.40 9.89
CA ILE A 52 2.93 -13.39 10.93
C ILE A 52 2.55 -14.07 12.26
N GLU A 53 1.68 -15.08 12.22
CA GLU A 53 1.26 -15.83 13.41
C GLU A 53 2.44 -16.57 14.04
N LYS A 54 3.28 -17.20 13.22
CA LYS A 54 4.54 -17.86 13.68
C LYS A 54 5.49 -16.87 14.36
N ALA A 55 5.47 -15.60 13.94
CA ALA A 55 6.24 -14.53 14.59
C ALA A 55 5.56 -13.94 15.84
N GLY A 56 4.39 -14.46 16.24
CA GLY A 56 3.62 -13.99 17.40
C GLY A 56 2.74 -12.77 17.13
N GLY A 57 2.54 -12.40 15.88
CA GLY A 57 1.64 -11.32 15.48
C GLY A 57 0.18 -11.78 15.36
N THR A 58 -0.75 -10.82 15.26
CA THR A 58 -2.18 -11.09 15.05
C THR A 58 -2.57 -10.62 13.65
N VAL A 59 -3.10 -11.53 12.83
CA VAL A 59 -3.46 -11.26 11.44
C VAL A 59 -4.66 -12.10 11.00
N PHE A 60 -5.38 -11.63 9.98
CA PHE A 60 -6.37 -12.42 9.24
C PHE A 60 -6.48 -11.90 7.81
N ALA A 61 -6.95 -12.74 6.90
CA ALA A 61 -7.03 -12.44 5.48
C ALA A 61 -8.49 -12.34 5.02
N LEU A 62 -8.77 -11.36 4.16
CA LEU A 62 -10.06 -11.10 3.55
C LEU A 62 -9.93 -11.12 2.03
N HIS A 63 -10.85 -11.77 1.34
CA HIS A 63 -10.87 -11.76 -0.11
C HIS A 63 -11.55 -10.47 -0.61
N ALA A 64 -10.93 -9.77 -1.56
CA ALA A 64 -11.53 -8.62 -2.24
C ALA A 64 -10.92 -8.40 -3.61
N ASP A 65 -11.76 -8.29 -4.64
CA ASP A 65 -11.36 -7.77 -5.94
C ASP A 65 -11.56 -6.25 -5.96
N LEU A 66 -10.49 -5.52 -5.74
CA LEU A 66 -10.52 -4.05 -5.73
C LEU A 66 -10.58 -3.42 -7.14
N SER A 67 -10.57 -4.22 -8.20
CA SER A 67 -10.92 -3.72 -9.54
C SER A 67 -12.42 -3.47 -9.67
N ASP A 68 -13.24 -4.13 -8.85
CA ASP A 68 -14.66 -3.87 -8.70
C ASP A 68 -14.94 -3.05 -7.42
N ALA A 69 -15.31 -1.78 -7.58
CA ALA A 69 -15.66 -0.93 -6.45
C ALA A 69 -16.90 -1.43 -5.68
N GLY A 70 -17.76 -2.23 -6.32
CA GLY A 70 -18.92 -2.87 -5.69
C GLY A 70 -18.54 -3.92 -4.64
N SER A 71 -17.32 -4.44 -4.66
CA SER A 71 -16.81 -5.39 -3.65
C SER A 71 -16.44 -4.72 -2.33
N ILE A 72 -16.19 -3.41 -2.31
CA ILE A 72 -15.65 -2.68 -1.15
C ILE A 72 -16.62 -2.68 0.05
N PRO A 73 -17.93 -2.43 -0.10
CA PRO A 73 -18.85 -2.51 1.05
C PRO A 73 -18.82 -3.87 1.73
N GLY A 74 -18.90 -4.96 0.96
CA GLY A 74 -18.85 -6.32 1.50
C GLY A 74 -17.52 -6.65 2.21
N LEU A 75 -16.39 -6.13 1.70
CA LEU A 75 -15.10 -6.23 2.38
C LEU A 75 -15.14 -5.57 3.77
N TYR A 76 -15.72 -4.37 3.88
CA TYR A 76 -15.81 -3.69 5.17
C TYR A 76 -16.81 -4.34 6.14
N ASP A 77 -17.90 -4.92 5.63
CA ASP A 77 -18.83 -5.69 6.46
C ASP A 77 -18.14 -6.94 7.06
N GLU A 78 -17.33 -7.62 6.28
CA GLU A 78 -16.54 -8.75 6.75
C GLU A 78 -15.42 -8.31 7.71
N LEU A 79 -14.75 -7.19 7.45
CA LEU A 79 -13.78 -6.59 8.35
C LEU A 79 -14.40 -6.28 9.72
N ASP A 80 -15.58 -5.65 9.73
CA ASP A 80 -16.30 -5.32 10.96
C ASP A 80 -16.64 -6.56 11.77
N ARG A 81 -17.10 -7.63 11.13
CA ARG A 81 -17.40 -8.91 11.78
C ARG A 81 -16.15 -9.52 12.41
N GLU A 82 -15.07 -9.67 11.64
CA GLU A 82 -13.82 -10.25 12.13
C GLU A 82 -13.19 -9.44 13.28
N LEU A 83 -13.20 -8.12 13.18
CA LEU A 83 -12.68 -7.26 14.24
C LEU A 83 -13.54 -7.31 15.50
N THR A 84 -14.86 -7.32 15.35
CA THR A 84 -15.78 -7.41 16.49
C THR A 84 -15.60 -8.74 17.22
N GLU A 85 -15.48 -9.86 16.50
CA GLU A 85 -15.25 -11.18 17.10
C GLU A 85 -13.90 -11.26 17.83
N ARG A 86 -12.84 -10.66 17.28
CA ARG A 86 -11.48 -10.74 17.81
C ARG A 86 -11.16 -9.74 18.90
N LYS A 87 -11.75 -8.53 18.82
CA LYS A 87 -11.39 -7.37 19.65
C LYS A 87 -12.57 -6.73 20.37
N GLY A 88 -13.81 -7.13 20.07
CA GLY A 88 -15.02 -6.48 20.60
C GLY A 88 -15.30 -5.10 19.98
N SER A 89 -14.64 -4.71 18.91
CA SER A 89 -14.80 -3.41 18.25
C SER A 89 -14.37 -3.51 16.78
N SER A 90 -15.09 -2.84 15.88
CA SER A 90 -14.76 -2.72 14.46
C SER A 90 -13.92 -1.48 14.12
N THR A 91 -13.34 -0.82 15.12
CA THR A 91 -12.53 0.39 14.92
C THR A 91 -11.27 0.09 14.11
N LEU A 92 -11.03 0.94 13.10
CA LEU A 92 -9.83 0.91 12.26
C LEU A 92 -8.93 2.11 12.62
N ASP A 93 -7.64 1.88 12.84
CA ASP A 93 -6.67 2.94 13.13
C ASP A 93 -5.79 3.27 11.92
N ILE A 94 -5.46 2.26 11.10
CA ILE A 94 -4.49 2.39 10.03
C ILE A 94 -5.07 1.76 8.76
N LEU A 95 -5.14 2.53 7.67
CA LEU A 95 -5.46 2.03 6.33
C LEU A 95 -4.25 2.19 5.42
N VAL A 96 -3.77 1.09 4.85
CA VAL A 96 -2.71 1.10 3.83
C VAL A 96 -3.28 0.67 2.48
N ASN A 97 -3.44 1.61 1.57
CA ASN A 97 -3.81 1.35 0.18
C ASN A 97 -2.56 0.94 -0.61
N ASN A 98 -2.30 -0.37 -0.65
CA ASN A 98 -1.14 -0.94 -1.33
C ASN A 98 -1.52 -1.77 -2.56
N ALA A 99 -2.73 -2.31 -2.64
CA ALA A 99 -3.14 -3.14 -3.78
C ALA A 99 -2.79 -2.49 -5.13
N GLY A 100 -2.27 -3.30 -6.04
CA GLY A 100 -1.85 -2.82 -7.33
C GLY A 100 -1.34 -3.93 -8.24
N ASN A 101 -1.34 -3.63 -9.52
CA ASN A 101 -0.78 -4.45 -10.59
C ASN A 101 0.20 -3.61 -11.42
N SER A 102 0.96 -4.25 -12.29
CA SER A 102 1.78 -3.58 -13.28
C SER A 102 1.02 -3.52 -14.61
N GLY A 103 1.21 -2.43 -15.36
CA GLY A 103 0.76 -2.31 -16.73
C GLY A 103 1.94 -1.85 -17.58
N TRP A 104 2.55 -2.77 -18.30
CA TRP A 104 3.58 -2.47 -19.28
C TRP A 104 2.92 -2.25 -20.65
N GLY A 105 3.39 -1.26 -21.39
CA GLY A 105 2.93 -0.88 -22.71
C GLY A 105 3.01 0.63 -22.89
N GLY A 106 3.57 1.07 -24.03
CA GLY A 106 3.62 2.48 -24.42
C GLY A 106 2.25 2.99 -24.87
N LEU A 107 2.22 4.23 -25.36
CA LEU A 107 0.98 4.86 -25.85
C LEU A 107 0.34 4.05 -26.99
N SER A 108 1.16 3.46 -27.87
CA SER A 108 0.67 2.64 -29.00
C SER A 108 0.02 1.33 -28.61
N ASP A 109 0.36 0.81 -27.42
CA ASP A 109 -0.11 -0.49 -26.94
C ASP A 109 -1.27 -0.36 -25.96
N ALA A 110 -1.61 0.89 -25.59
CA ALA A 110 -2.66 1.19 -24.62
C ALA A 110 -4.04 0.82 -25.19
N THR A 111 -4.84 0.11 -24.40
CA THR A 111 -6.24 -0.19 -24.72
C THR A 111 -7.17 0.41 -23.65
N PRO A 112 -8.46 0.67 -23.99
CA PRO A 112 -9.44 1.11 -23.00
C PRO A 112 -9.53 0.18 -21.78
N GLU A 113 -9.44 -1.13 -21.99
CA GLU A 113 -9.53 -2.15 -20.92
C GLU A 113 -8.32 -2.07 -19.98
N ALA A 114 -7.10 -1.86 -20.55
CA ALA A 114 -5.88 -1.65 -19.75
C ALA A 114 -5.99 -0.35 -18.94
N TRP A 115 -6.51 0.72 -19.54
CA TRP A 115 -6.81 1.98 -18.86
C TRP A 115 -7.78 1.78 -17.71
N ASP A 116 -8.95 1.17 -17.98
CA ASP A 116 -9.98 0.97 -16.97
C ASP A 116 -9.48 0.14 -15.78
N THR A 117 -8.70 -0.91 -16.06
CA THR A 117 -8.09 -1.75 -15.02
C THR A 117 -7.10 -0.96 -14.16
N MET A 118 -6.22 -0.16 -14.77
CA MET A 118 -5.24 0.64 -14.03
C MET A 118 -5.92 1.68 -13.14
N ILE A 119 -6.87 2.43 -13.70
CA ILE A 119 -7.59 3.45 -12.94
C ILE A 119 -8.44 2.81 -11.85
N ALA A 120 -9.08 1.68 -12.12
CA ALA A 120 -9.88 0.96 -11.15
C ALA A 120 -9.07 0.62 -9.89
N VAL A 121 -7.93 -0.03 -10.05
CA VAL A 121 -7.14 -0.54 -8.92
C VAL A 121 -6.33 0.55 -8.25
N HIS A 122 -5.71 1.46 -9.04
CA HIS A 122 -4.73 2.41 -8.51
C HIS A 122 -5.29 3.78 -8.12
N ALA A 123 -6.48 4.15 -8.59
CA ALA A 123 -7.08 5.45 -8.29
C ALA A 123 -8.49 5.31 -7.68
N ARG A 124 -9.39 4.60 -8.37
CA ARG A 124 -10.78 4.45 -7.92
C ARG A 124 -10.88 3.66 -6.61
N ALA A 125 -10.22 2.50 -6.53
CA ALA A 125 -10.28 1.68 -5.32
C ALA A 125 -9.77 2.42 -4.07
N PRO A 126 -8.58 3.05 -4.04
CA PRO A 126 -8.14 3.81 -2.88
C PRO A 126 -9.12 4.90 -2.43
N PHE A 127 -9.77 5.60 -3.37
CA PHE A 127 -10.79 6.60 -3.04
C PHE A 127 -11.96 5.97 -2.27
N PHE A 128 -12.55 4.90 -2.80
CA PHE A 128 -13.70 4.24 -2.17
C PHE A 128 -13.32 3.44 -0.93
N MET A 129 -12.09 2.93 -0.84
CA MET A 129 -11.56 2.33 0.38
C MET A 129 -11.53 3.36 1.53
N VAL A 130 -11.04 4.58 1.27
CA VAL A 130 -11.07 5.65 2.29
C VAL A 130 -12.50 6.05 2.60
N GLN A 131 -13.35 6.27 1.59
CA GLN A 131 -14.75 6.65 1.80
C GLN A 131 -15.49 5.66 2.71
N SER A 132 -15.35 4.35 2.44
CA SER A 132 -15.98 3.29 3.24
C SER A 132 -15.36 3.15 4.64
N ALA A 133 -14.10 3.56 4.82
CA ALA A 133 -13.43 3.56 6.10
C ALA A 133 -13.84 4.72 7.02
N LEU A 134 -14.41 5.81 6.52
CA LEU A 134 -14.60 7.07 7.27
C LEU A 134 -15.34 6.91 8.60
N SER A 135 -16.36 6.07 8.65
CA SER A 135 -17.14 5.80 9.88
C SER A 135 -16.43 4.87 10.85
N ARG A 136 -15.41 4.15 10.41
CA ARG A 136 -14.65 3.15 11.17
C ARG A 136 -13.30 3.69 11.65
N LEU A 137 -12.75 4.65 10.91
CA LEU A 137 -11.47 5.26 11.27
C LEU A 137 -11.57 6.02 12.59
N SER A 138 -10.68 5.71 13.52
CA SER A 138 -10.52 6.47 14.76
C SER A 138 -10.00 7.87 14.49
N ASP A 139 -10.39 8.83 15.34
CA ASP A 139 -9.71 10.12 15.34
C ASP A 139 -8.22 9.92 15.68
N GLY A 140 -7.36 10.67 15.02
CA GLY A 140 -5.91 10.43 15.06
C GLY A 140 -5.45 9.23 14.23
N GLY A 141 -6.32 8.65 13.38
CA GLY A 141 -5.99 7.54 12.48
C GLY A 141 -4.93 7.87 11.43
N ARG A 142 -4.52 6.86 10.67
CA ARG A 142 -3.47 6.94 9.65
C ARG A 142 -3.94 6.35 8.32
N ILE A 143 -3.82 7.11 7.24
CA ILE A 143 -4.05 6.62 5.88
C ILE A 143 -2.72 6.73 5.13
N ILE A 144 -2.26 5.61 4.57
CA ILE A 144 -0.99 5.53 3.85
C ILE A 144 -1.24 4.94 2.47
N ASN A 145 -0.96 5.71 1.44
CA ASN A 145 -1.14 5.30 0.06
C ASN A 145 0.22 4.87 -0.53
N ILE A 146 0.29 3.72 -1.18
CA ILE A 146 1.48 3.30 -1.91
C ILE A 146 1.41 3.87 -3.33
N SER A 147 2.18 4.92 -3.55
CA SER A 147 2.38 5.60 -4.83
C SER A 147 3.51 4.94 -5.63
N SER A 148 4.27 5.72 -6.37
CA SER A 148 5.46 5.32 -7.13
C SER A 148 6.29 6.54 -7.48
N GLY A 149 7.60 6.40 -7.62
CA GLY A 149 8.46 7.43 -8.21
C GLY A 149 8.04 7.81 -9.65
N LEU A 150 7.33 6.91 -10.34
CA LEU A 150 6.76 7.16 -11.67
C LEU A 150 5.60 8.17 -11.67
N SER A 151 5.05 8.52 -10.51
CA SER A 151 4.02 9.56 -10.38
C SER A 151 4.55 10.97 -10.68
N THR A 152 5.84 11.20 -10.49
CA THR A 152 6.53 12.49 -10.70
C THR A 152 7.57 12.42 -11.82
N ARG A 153 8.11 11.23 -12.09
CA ARG A 153 9.09 10.96 -13.18
C ARG A 153 8.56 9.85 -14.09
N PRO A 154 7.51 10.16 -14.91
CA PRO A 154 6.86 9.16 -15.75
C PRO A 154 7.81 8.60 -16.80
N GLN A 155 7.58 7.34 -17.15
CA GLN A 155 8.33 6.64 -18.20
C GLN A 155 7.41 6.35 -19.40
N PRO A 156 7.89 6.49 -20.65
CA PRO A 156 7.08 6.27 -21.85
C PRO A 156 6.46 4.86 -21.94
N MET A 157 7.07 3.88 -21.30
CA MET A 157 6.61 2.47 -21.33
C MET A 157 5.47 2.17 -20.34
N VAL A 158 5.07 3.12 -19.50
CA VAL A 158 4.04 2.91 -18.45
C VAL A 158 3.20 4.18 -18.21
N PRO A 159 2.67 4.85 -19.25
CA PRO A 159 2.01 6.14 -19.12
C PRO A 159 0.75 6.06 -18.25
N ILE A 160 -0.10 5.05 -18.45
CA ILE A 160 -1.35 4.88 -17.71
C ILE A 160 -1.05 4.64 -16.22
N TYR A 161 -0.09 3.77 -15.91
CA TYR A 161 0.33 3.53 -14.53
C TYR A 161 0.85 4.81 -13.86
N SER A 162 1.68 5.58 -14.55
CA SER A 162 2.23 6.84 -14.05
C SER A 162 1.12 7.85 -13.73
N MET A 163 0.12 7.98 -14.63
CA MET A 163 -1.06 8.83 -14.41
C MET A 163 -1.89 8.37 -13.21
N ALA A 164 -2.14 7.06 -13.09
CA ALA A 164 -2.90 6.51 -11.97
C ALA A 164 -2.18 6.74 -10.62
N LYS A 165 -0.85 6.64 -10.60
CA LYS A 165 -0.04 6.94 -9.40
C LYS A 165 0.05 8.44 -9.11
N ALA A 166 0.00 9.31 -10.12
CA ALA A 166 -0.13 10.75 -9.90
C ALA A 166 -1.49 11.12 -9.29
N ALA A 167 -2.57 10.43 -9.68
CA ALA A 167 -3.89 10.62 -9.07
C ALA A 167 -3.87 10.30 -7.56
N ILE A 168 -3.13 9.28 -7.12
CA ILE A 168 -2.96 8.95 -5.69
C ILE A 168 -2.25 10.06 -4.92
N ASN A 169 -1.27 10.74 -5.52
CA ASN A 169 -0.60 11.87 -4.87
C ASN A 169 -1.58 13.02 -4.64
N ASN A 170 -2.40 13.34 -5.64
CA ASN A 170 -3.44 14.37 -5.51
C ASN A 170 -4.51 13.98 -4.47
N LEU A 171 -4.97 12.73 -4.49
CA LEU A 171 -5.91 12.22 -3.49
C LEU A 171 -5.33 12.35 -2.07
N THR A 172 -4.05 12.03 -1.88
CA THR A 172 -3.35 12.18 -0.60
C THR A 172 -3.42 13.61 -0.07
N HIS A 173 -3.16 14.60 -0.92
CA HIS A 173 -3.22 16.01 -0.54
C HIS A 173 -4.64 16.45 -0.19
N ALA A 174 -5.64 16.09 -1.00
CA ALA A 174 -7.03 16.45 -0.77
C ALA A 174 -7.56 15.86 0.55
N LEU A 175 -7.33 14.57 0.77
CA LEU A 175 -7.78 13.89 1.99
C LEU A 175 -7.06 14.36 3.24
N ALA A 176 -5.79 14.77 3.16
CA ALA A 176 -5.05 15.34 4.29
C ALA A 176 -5.71 16.63 4.79
N MET A 177 -6.22 17.46 3.88
CA MET A 177 -6.96 18.68 4.25
C MET A 177 -8.34 18.36 4.82
N GLU A 178 -9.08 17.44 4.20
CA GLU A 178 -10.43 17.07 4.61
C GLU A 178 -10.46 16.39 5.98
N LEU A 179 -9.52 15.46 6.22
CA LEU A 179 -9.51 14.63 7.43
C LEU A 179 -8.66 15.21 8.57
N GLY A 180 -7.89 16.27 8.28
CA GLY A 180 -7.07 16.97 9.27
C GLY A 180 -7.81 17.40 10.55
N PRO A 181 -9.06 17.93 10.48
CA PRO A 181 -9.85 18.27 11.69
C PRO A 181 -10.11 17.09 12.63
N ARG A 182 -10.07 15.85 12.13
CA ARG A 182 -10.16 14.62 12.94
C ARG A 182 -8.79 14.13 13.43
N GLY A 183 -7.71 14.87 13.18
CA GLY A 183 -6.34 14.42 13.48
C GLY A 183 -5.87 13.24 12.62
N ILE A 184 -6.61 12.85 11.60
CA ILE A 184 -6.24 11.76 10.70
C ILE A 184 -5.15 12.25 9.74
N SER A 185 -3.99 11.61 9.76
CA SER A 185 -2.95 11.91 8.78
C SER A 185 -3.12 11.08 7.51
N VAL A 186 -2.88 11.70 6.36
CA VAL A 186 -2.91 11.04 5.05
C VAL A 186 -1.61 11.32 4.33
N ASN A 187 -0.84 10.26 4.05
CA ASN A 187 0.45 10.36 3.36
C ASN A 187 0.56 9.32 2.26
N ALA A 188 1.47 9.55 1.32
CA ALA A 188 1.87 8.57 0.33
C ALA A 188 3.34 8.20 0.49
N VAL A 189 3.65 6.93 0.24
CA VAL A 189 5.02 6.45 0.04
C VAL A 189 5.19 6.14 -1.44
N ALA A 190 6.22 6.68 -2.07
CA ALA A 190 6.54 6.48 -3.48
C ALA A 190 7.81 5.62 -3.61
N PRO A 191 7.68 4.28 -3.76
CA PRO A 191 8.82 3.40 -3.97
C PRO A 191 9.55 3.69 -5.27
N GLY A 192 10.87 3.50 -5.27
CA GLY A 192 11.66 3.29 -6.45
C GLY A 192 11.67 1.83 -6.89
N TRP A 193 12.70 1.42 -7.62
CA TRP A 193 12.92 0.04 -8.00
C TRP A 193 13.13 -0.84 -6.76
N THR A 194 12.10 -1.60 -6.40
CA THR A 194 12.07 -2.46 -5.22
C THR A 194 11.93 -3.92 -5.64
N ARG A 195 12.73 -4.82 -5.09
CA ARG A 195 12.70 -6.26 -5.41
C ARG A 195 11.36 -6.88 -5.04
N THR A 196 10.56 -7.20 -6.06
CA THR A 196 9.24 -7.86 -5.93
C THR A 196 9.01 -8.76 -7.13
N ASP A 197 8.00 -9.62 -7.07
CA ASP A 197 7.61 -10.46 -8.22
C ASP A 197 7.14 -9.59 -9.41
N MET A 198 6.60 -8.40 -9.15
CA MET A 198 6.09 -7.48 -10.16
C MET A 198 7.17 -7.08 -11.19
N ASN A 199 8.43 -7.02 -10.78
CA ASN A 199 9.56 -6.67 -11.65
C ASN A 199 10.59 -7.79 -11.80
N ALA A 200 10.19 -9.04 -11.59
CA ALA A 200 11.09 -10.18 -11.71
C ALA A 200 11.74 -10.25 -13.11
N ALA A 201 10.95 -10.10 -14.17
CA ALA A 201 11.44 -10.11 -15.55
C ALA A 201 12.48 -9.00 -15.85
N VAL A 202 12.33 -7.82 -15.26
CA VAL A 202 13.32 -6.72 -15.42
C VAL A 202 14.66 -7.13 -14.80
N ARG A 203 14.64 -7.91 -13.73
CA ARG A 203 15.86 -8.35 -13.02
C ARG A 203 16.57 -9.55 -13.66
N GLU A 204 15.98 -10.17 -14.68
CA GLU A 204 16.64 -11.21 -15.50
C GLU A 204 17.69 -10.62 -16.45
N ASP A 205 17.56 -9.34 -16.85
CA ASP A 205 18.55 -8.66 -17.67
C ASP A 205 19.60 -7.92 -16.81
N ALA A 206 20.79 -8.47 -16.74
CA ALA A 206 21.91 -7.92 -15.97
C ALA A 206 22.32 -6.49 -16.41
N ASN A 207 22.12 -6.11 -17.68
CA ASN A 207 22.44 -4.77 -18.15
C ASN A 207 21.42 -3.75 -17.66
N THR A 208 20.14 -4.10 -17.68
CA THR A 208 19.06 -3.29 -17.10
C THR A 208 19.25 -3.13 -15.59
N VAL A 209 19.61 -4.21 -14.89
CA VAL A 209 19.92 -4.14 -13.44
C VAL A 209 21.05 -3.16 -13.16
N LYS A 210 22.18 -3.27 -13.86
CA LYS A 210 23.33 -2.34 -13.72
C LYS A 210 22.95 -0.89 -14.00
N ALA A 211 22.14 -0.64 -15.04
CA ALA A 211 21.70 0.70 -15.38
C ALA A 211 20.82 1.30 -14.27
N ILE A 212 19.88 0.52 -13.71
CA ILE A 212 19.03 0.96 -12.62
C ILE A 212 19.85 1.24 -11.34
N GLU A 213 20.80 0.37 -11.02
CA GLU A 213 21.70 0.55 -9.88
C GLU A 213 22.60 1.78 -10.05
N ALA A 214 23.10 2.04 -11.25
CA ALA A 214 23.89 3.23 -11.54
C ALA A 214 23.07 4.53 -11.44
N ASP A 215 21.78 4.48 -11.79
CA ASP A 215 20.84 5.60 -11.66
C ASP A 215 20.32 5.78 -10.21
N THR A 216 20.68 4.89 -9.29
CA THR A 216 20.24 4.92 -7.88
C THR A 216 21.40 5.37 -7.00
N ALA A 217 21.23 6.44 -6.21
CA ALA A 217 22.30 6.99 -5.37
C ALA A 217 22.88 5.95 -4.39
N PHE A 218 22.04 5.03 -3.88
CA PHE A 218 22.49 3.92 -3.02
C PHE A 218 23.08 2.74 -3.80
N GLY A 219 23.13 2.78 -5.14
CA GLY A 219 23.76 1.76 -5.97
C GLY A 219 23.10 0.38 -5.94
N ARG A 220 21.83 0.29 -5.53
CA ARG A 220 21.11 -0.97 -5.41
C ARG A 220 19.61 -0.82 -5.63
N PHE A 221 18.96 -1.93 -5.93
CA PHE A 221 17.50 -2.03 -5.74
C PHE A 221 17.14 -1.89 -4.26
N GLY A 222 15.98 -1.30 -3.99
CA GLY A 222 15.36 -1.37 -2.66
C GLY A 222 14.86 -2.78 -2.36
N GLU A 223 14.80 -3.10 -1.08
CA GLU A 223 14.10 -4.27 -0.56
C GLU A 223 12.71 -3.86 -0.08
N THR A 224 11.76 -4.80 -0.01
CA THR A 224 10.41 -4.51 0.49
C THR A 224 10.43 -3.99 1.93
N SER A 225 11.44 -4.37 2.71
CA SER A 225 11.67 -3.86 4.07
C SER A 225 12.06 -2.39 4.12
N ASP A 226 12.71 -1.84 3.07
CA ASP A 226 13.02 -0.42 2.98
C ASP A 226 11.72 0.41 2.93
N ILE A 227 10.73 -0.07 2.18
CA ILE A 227 9.41 0.56 2.06
C ILE A 227 8.57 0.37 3.32
N ALA A 228 8.53 -0.85 3.85
CA ALA A 228 7.77 -1.17 5.05
C ALA A 228 8.24 -0.37 6.29
N ALA A 229 9.53 -0.01 6.35
CA ALA A 229 10.06 0.84 7.41
C ALA A 229 9.47 2.26 7.37
N VAL A 230 9.34 2.86 6.18
CA VAL A 230 8.73 4.19 6.00
C VAL A 230 7.23 4.13 6.34
N VAL A 231 6.53 3.08 5.90
CA VAL A 231 5.10 2.89 6.22
C VAL A 231 4.90 2.74 7.72
N ALA A 232 5.73 1.95 8.41
CA ALA A 232 5.65 1.77 9.86
C ALA A 232 5.92 3.08 10.63
N PHE A 233 6.86 3.91 10.17
CA PHE A 233 7.07 5.25 10.71
C PHE A 233 5.80 6.09 10.55
N LEU A 234 5.21 6.16 9.35
CA LEU A 234 3.99 6.93 9.09
C LEU A 234 2.78 6.43 9.87
N ALA A 235 2.74 5.14 10.19
CA ALA A 235 1.69 4.53 11.00
C ALA A 235 1.84 4.83 12.51
N SER A 236 3.02 5.23 12.95
CA SER A 236 3.34 5.46 14.36
C SER A 236 3.05 6.91 14.83
N ASP A 237 3.15 7.13 16.14
CA ASP A 237 3.02 8.46 16.74
C ASP A 237 4.23 9.37 16.45
N ASP A 238 5.35 8.81 16.02
CA ASP A 238 6.52 9.60 15.60
C ASP A 238 6.21 10.45 14.36
N ALA A 239 5.25 10.01 13.54
CA ALA A 239 4.78 10.75 12.36
C ALA A 239 3.54 11.64 12.62
N ARG A 240 3.14 11.89 13.88
CA ARG A 240 1.91 12.62 14.23
C ARG A 240 1.79 14.03 13.63
N TRP A 241 2.91 14.63 13.21
CA TRP A 241 2.95 15.96 12.57
C TRP A 241 3.25 15.89 11.06
N VAL A 242 3.15 14.68 10.46
CA VAL A 242 3.39 14.45 9.04
C VAL A 242 2.06 14.10 8.38
N THR A 243 1.55 15.01 7.52
CA THR A 243 0.34 14.78 6.71
C THR A 243 0.44 15.50 5.38
N GLY A 244 -0.25 15.00 4.36
CA GLY A 244 -0.23 15.55 3.01
C GLY A 244 1.12 15.38 2.30
N GLN A 245 1.97 14.43 2.71
CA GLN A 245 3.29 14.25 2.11
C GLN A 245 3.31 13.08 1.14
N VAL A 246 4.10 13.24 0.08
CA VAL A 246 4.50 12.14 -0.80
C VAL A 246 5.97 11.87 -0.54
N ILE A 247 6.26 10.84 0.25
CA ILE A 247 7.62 10.51 0.66
C ILE A 247 8.20 9.53 -0.34
N GLU A 248 9.23 9.95 -1.05
CA GLU A 248 9.93 9.07 -1.97
C GLU A 248 10.89 8.16 -1.21
N ALA A 249 10.68 6.85 -1.34
CA ALA A 249 11.52 5.78 -0.79
C ALA A 249 12.19 5.02 -1.94
N SER A 250 13.12 5.69 -2.64
CA SER A 250 13.69 5.20 -3.91
C SER A 250 15.20 4.92 -3.84
N GLY A 251 15.84 5.15 -2.67
CA GLY A 251 17.30 5.12 -2.58
C GLY A 251 17.98 6.21 -3.41
N GLY A 252 17.24 7.28 -3.76
CA GLY A 252 17.74 8.36 -4.60
C GLY A 252 17.79 8.00 -6.10
N TYR A 253 16.80 7.28 -6.60
CA TYR A 253 16.71 6.96 -8.02
C TYR A 253 16.44 8.22 -8.85
N ARG A 254 17.38 8.56 -9.73
CA ARG A 254 17.32 9.72 -10.65
C ARG A 254 16.99 11.04 -9.93
N LEU A 255 17.74 11.34 -8.89
CA LEU A 255 17.71 12.63 -8.19
C LEU A 255 18.15 13.76 -9.13
#